data_197ddc0d4237a81045a127b6ee3ebac9
#
_entry.id   197ddc0d4237a81045a127b6ee3ebac9
#
_cell.length_a   1.000
_cell.length_b   1.000
_cell.length_c   1.000
_cell.angle_alpha   90.00
_cell.angle_beta   90.00
_cell.angle_gamma   90.00
#
_symmetry.space_group_name_H-M   'P 1'
#
loop_
_entity.id
_entity.type
_entity.pdbx_description
1 polymer ?
#
loop_
_entity_poly.entity_id
_entity_poly.type
_entity_poly.pdbx_seq_one_letter_code
_entity_poly.pdbx_strand_id
1 'polypeptide(L)'
;MVKSIISDELPKKYLERHCLMLYLYDILVDILMKADAYNLSDSIFAGDLAEKNLSFDDLEERESLELGAELVGRHFLFSILRDMCYYLYESLSCIERGKVTVAYTLARKPLQDNLYYLCWLLDNPIDLYENMKNKSPDEYDVSVLKGEKESVKAMYERVIKKINESKL
;
A
#
# COMPACT_ATOMS: atom_id res chain seq x y z
N MET A 1 -14.52 15.94 3.99
CA MET A 1 -14.18 17.05 3.09
C MET A 1 -13.06 17.84 3.75
N VAL A 2 -11.82 17.52 3.42
CA VAL A 2 -10.65 18.28 3.88
C VAL A 2 -10.75 19.64 3.18
N LYS A 3 -10.85 20.73 3.93
CA LYS A 3 -10.71 22.06 3.36
C LYS A 3 -9.29 22.12 2.78
N SER A 4 -9.17 22.02 1.45
CA SER A 4 -7.91 22.29 0.78
C SER A 4 -7.52 23.73 1.11
N ILE A 5 -6.46 23.90 1.86
CA ILE A 5 -5.81 25.19 2.03
C ILE A 5 -5.01 25.36 0.75
N ILE A 6 -5.69 25.73 -0.34
CA ILE A 6 -5.00 26.18 -1.53
C ILE A 6 -4.39 27.52 -1.15
N SER A 7 -3.11 27.54 -0.88
CA SER A 7 -2.42 28.76 -0.55
C SER A 7 -2.30 29.62 -1.81
N ASP A 8 -2.55 30.91 -1.68
CA ASP A 8 -2.34 31.91 -2.75
C ASP A 8 -0.87 31.98 -3.18
N GLU A 9 0.02 31.28 -2.48
CA GLU A 9 1.45 31.20 -2.76
C GLU A 9 1.81 30.23 -3.92
N LEU A 10 0.88 29.31 -4.28
CA LEU A 10 1.17 28.37 -5.35
C LEU A 10 1.04 29.05 -6.73
N PRO A 11 2.08 29.01 -7.60
CA PRO A 11 1.99 29.60 -8.94
C PRO A 11 0.82 29.01 -9.74
N LYS A 12 0.01 29.86 -10.38
CA LYS A 12 -1.19 29.47 -11.14
C LYS A 12 -0.99 28.32 -12.12
N LYS A 13 0.19 28.24 -12.76
CA LYS A 13 0.53 27.17 -13.71
C LYS A 13 0.57 25.75 -13.10
N TYR A 14 0.66 25.63 -11.78
CA TYR A 14 0.68 24.35 -11.07
C TYR A 14 -0.64 24.02 -10.37
N LEU A 15 -1.56 24.98 -10.32
CA LEU A 15 -2.79 24.87 -9.55
C LEU A 15 -3.64 23.67 -9.97
N GLU A 16 -3.85 23.46 -11.27
CA GLU A 16 -4.65 22.35 -11.79
C GLU A 16 -4.06 20.99 -11.41
N ARG A 17 -2.74 20.83 -11.53
CA ARG A 17 -2.06 19.61 -11.14
C ARG A 17 -2.14 19.37 -9.64
N HIS A 18 -2.01 20.41 -8.86
CA HIS A 18 -2.12 20.33 -7.41
C HIS A 18 -3.54 19.93 -6.98
N CYS A 19 -4.58 20.53 -7.58
CA CYS A 19 -5.96 20.13 -7.36
C CYS A 19 -6.22 18.67 -7.72
N LEU A 20 -5.64 18.17 -8.82
CA LEU A 20 -5.74 16.76 -9.18
C LEU A 20 -5.09 15.86 -8.12
N MET A 21 -3.92 16.23 -7.61
CA MET A 21 -3.24 15.46 -6.55
C MET A 21 -4.04 15.43 -5.26
N LEU A 22 -4.65 16.54 -4.86
CA LEU A 22 -5.55 16.60 -3.70
C LEU A 22 -6.78 15.71 -3.90
N TYR A 23 -7.36 15.72 -5.09
CA TYR A 23 -8.50 14.85 -5.42
C TYR A 23 -8.14 13.37 -5.34
N LEU A 24 -6.98 12.96 -5.87
CA LEU A 24 -6.50 11.59 -5.76
C LEU A 24 -6.21 11.19 -4.30
N TYR A 25 -5.69 12.11 -3.52
CA TYR A 25 -5.50 11.92 -2.08
C TYR A 25 -6.85 11.70 -1.37
N ASP A 26 -7.86 12.51 -1.66
CA ASP A 26 -9.20 12.37 -1.08
C ASP A 26 -9.84 11.02 -1.43
N ILE A 27 -9.64 10.51 -2.65
CA ILE A 27 -10.07 9.16 -3.04
C ILE A 27 -9.38 8.09 -2.17
N LEU A 28 -8.08 8.21 -1.93
CA LEU A 28 -7.34 7.25 -1.11
C LEU A 28 -7.85 7.25 0.34
N VAL A 29 -8.11 8.43 0.90
CA VAL A 29 -8.71 8.57 2.23
C VAL A 29 -10.11 7.96 2.28
N ASP A 30 -10.95 8.18 1.27
CA ASP A 30 -12.30 7.62 1.19
C ASP A 30 -12.27 6.09 1.14
N ILE A 31 -11.32 5.50 0.41
CA ILE A 31 -11.10 4.04 0.39
C ILE A 31 -10.77 3.53 1.80
N LEU A 32 -9.86 4.19 2.52
CA LEU A 32 -9.50 3.79 3.88
C LEU A 32 -10.67 3.92 4.85
N MET A 33 -11.43 5.01 4.78
CA MET A 33 -12.62 5.20 5.62
C MET A 33 -13.68 4.13 5.36
N LYS A 34 -13.90 3.76 4.12
CA LYS A 34 -14.81 2.67 3.74
C LYS A 34 -14.30 1.32 4.20
N ALA A 35 -12.99 1.08 4.08
CA ALA A 35 -12.38 -0.14 4.56
C ALA A 35 -12.58 -0.32 6.08
N ASP A 36 -12.39 0.73 6.86
CA ASP A 36 -12.66 0.71 8.29
C ASP A 36 -14.17 0.51 8.60
N ALA A 37 -15.05 1.19 7.86
CA ALA A 37 -16.50 1.09 8.04
C ALA A 37 -17.06 -0.31 7.72
N TYR A 38 -16.45 -1.02 6.80
CA TYR A 38 -16.83 -2.37 6.40
C TYR A 38 -15.96 -3.47 7.00
N ASN A 39 -15.07 -3.14 7.94
CA ASN A 39 -14.14 -4.06 8.59
C ASN A 39 -13.34 -4.91 7.57
N LEU A 40 -12.93 -4.30 6.45
CA LEU A 40 -12.21 -5.01 5.39
C LEU A 40 -10.79 -5.47 5.81
N SER A 41 -10.28 -4.96 6.93
CA SER A 41 -9.05 -5.46 7.56
C SER A 41 -9.25 -6.81 8.25
N ASP A 42 -10.50 -7.17 8.57
CA ASP A 42 -10.81 -8.42 9.25
C ASP A 42 -10.82 -9.56 8.23
N SER A 43 -10.26 -10.69 8.61
CA SER A 43 -10.25 -11.87 7.75
C SER A 43 -11.56 -12.65 7.89
N ILE A 44 -12.24 -12.88 6.78
CA ILE A 44 -13.42 -13.76 6.71
C ILE A 44 -13.00 -15.18 7.09
N PHE A 45 -11.82 -15.60 6.66
CA PHE A 45 -11.29 -16.95 6.92
C PHE A 45 -11.01 -17.19 8.41
N ALA A 46 -10.55 -16.17 9.15
CA ALA A 46 -10.37 -16.29 10.60
C ALA A 46 -11.72 -16.45 11.33
N GLY A 47 -12.77 -15.81 10.82
CA GLY A 47 -14.15 -16.01 11.29
C GLY A 47 -14.61 -17.44 11.08
N ASP A 48 -14.40 -18.00 9.91
CA ASP A 48 -14.78 -19.38 9.58
C ASP A 48 -14.03 -20.43 10.43
N LEU A 49 -12.75 -20.19 10.71
CA LEU A 49 -11.97 -21.06 11.62
C LEU A 49 -12.50 -21.00 13.06
N ALA A 50 -12.82 -19.81 13.55
CA ALA A 50 -13.37 -19.62 14.88
C ALA A 50 -14.74 -20.32 15.03
N GLU A 51 -15.60 -20.23 14.01
CA GLU A 51 -16.87 -20.95 13.98
C GLU A 51 -16.70 -22.48 13.98
N LYS A 52 -15.67 -23.00 13.33
CA LYS A 52 -15.34 -24.44 13.29
C LYS A 52 -14.53 -24.92 14.49
N ASN A 53 -14.16 -24.03 15.43
CA ASN A 53 -13.24 -24.32 16.54
C ASN A 53 -11.91 -24.94 16.07
N LEU A 54 -11.41 -24.56 14.91
CA LEU A 54 -10.11 -24.98 14.37
C LEU A 54 -9.04 -24.00 14.82
N SER A 55 -7.88 -24.54 15.21
CA SER A 55 -6.69 -23.73 15.45
C SER A 55 -5.82 -23.63 14.20
N PHE A 56 -4.87 -22.71 14.18
CA PHE A 56 -3.89 -22.59 13.11
C PHE A 56 -3.05 -23.88 12.92
N ASP A 57 -2.84 -24.62 14.03
CA ASP A 57 -2.07 -25.87 14.06
C ASP A 57 -2.86 -27.07 13.49
N ASP A 58 -4.19 -26.94 13.37
CA ASP A 58 -5.06 -27.99 12.81
C ASP A 58 -5.14 -27.93 11.28
N LEU A 59 -4.56 -26.90 10.67
CA LEU A 59 -4.57 -26.69 9.22
C LEU A 59 -3.44 -27.47 8.55
N GLU A 60 -3.68 -27.96 7.34
CA GLU A 60 -2.61 -28.42 6.46
C GLU A 60 -1.63 -27.26 6.15
N GLU A 61 -0.37 -27.58 5.89
CA GLU A 61 0.69 -26.59 5.68
C GLU A 61 0.32 -25.56 4.60
N ARG A 62 -0.30 -26.00 3.51
CA ARG A 62 -0.75 -25.14 2.43
C ARG A 62 -1.87 -24.17 2.87
N GLU A 63 -2.87 -24.69 3.57
CA GLU A 63 -4.01 -23.88 4.07
C GLU A 63 -3.52 -22.87 5.10
N SER A 64 -2.58 -23.26 5.96
CA SER A 64 -1.91 -22.38 6.92
C SER A 64 -1.14 -21.24 6.24
N LEU A 65 -0.47 -21.50 5.11
CA LEU A 65 0.23 -20.49 4.34
C LEU A 65 -0.74 -19.52 3.65
N GLU A 66 -1.78 -20.03 3.02
CA GLU A 66 -2.80 -19.22 2.35
C GLU A 66 -3.53 -18.31 3.34
N LEU A 67 -3.92 -18.84 4.50
CA LEU A 67 -4.54 -18.07 5.58
C LEU A 67 -3.59 -17.02 6.15
N GLY A 68 -2.33 -17.39 6.42
CA GLY A 68 -1.32 -16.46 6.91
C GLY A 68 -1.07 -15.32 5.93
N ALA A 69 -0.98 -15.63 4.64
CA ALA A 69 -0.82 -14.63 3.58
C ALA A 69 -2.03 -13.70 3.49
N GLU A 70 -3.27 -14.21 3.65
CA GLU A 70 -4.47 -13.39 3.67
C GLU A 70 -4.51 -12.45 4.87
N LEU A 71 -4.33 -12.97 6.08
CA LEU A 71 -4.37 -12.20 7.33
C LEU A 71 -3.32 -11.09 7.34
N VAL A 72 -2.06 -11.49 7.14
CA VAL A 72 -0.94 -10.54 7.15
C VAL A 72 -1.06 -9.58 5.97
N GLY A 73 -1.43 -10.08 4.79
CA GLY A 73 -1.61 -9.27 3.59
C GLY A 73 -2.64 -8.17 3.76
N ARG A 74 -3.80 -8.45 4.38
CA ARG A 74 -4.83 -7.45 4.65
C ARG A 74 -4.34 -6.37 5.61
N HIS A 75 -3.76 -6.75 6.75
CA HIS A 75 -3.21 -5.79 7.69
C HIS A 75 -2.09 -4.96 7.07
N PHE A 76 -1.22 -5.59 6.30
CA PHE A 76 -0.11 -4.94 5.63
C PHE A 76 -0.60 -3.95 4.58
N LEU A 77 -1.60 -4.32 3.75
CA LEU A 77 -2.23 -3.44 2.77
C LEU A 77 -2.73 -2.15 3.40
N PHE A 78 -3.57 -2.26 4.42
CA PHE A 78 -4.16 -1.08 5.04
C PHE A 78 -3.15 -0.25 5.83
N SER A 79 -2.13 -0.88 6.42
CA SER A 79 -1.02 -0.18 7.08
C SER A 79 -0.21 0.64 6.08
N ILE A 80 0.12 0.07 4.92
CA ILE A 80 0.83 0.77 3.85
C ILE A 80 -0.01 1.92 3.29
N LEU A 81 -1.30 1.70 3.04
CA LEU A 81 -2.18 2.75 2.53
C LEU A 81 -2.32 3.92 3.50
N ARG A 82 -2.41 3.67 4.82
CA ARG A 82 -2.40 4.73 5.84
C ARG A 82 -1.07 5.49 5.85
N ASP A 83 0.04 4.77 5.80
CA ASP A 83 1.38 5.38 5.75
C ASP A 83 1.54 6.25 4.48
N MET A 84 1.07 5.76 3.32
CA MET A 84 1.02 6.55 2.08
C MET A 84 0.21 7.83 2.25
N CYS A 85 -0.96 7.77 2.88
CA CYS A 85 -1.78 8.95 3.14
C CYS A 85 -1.03 10.00 3.98
N TYR A 86 -0.36 9.60 5.05
CA TYR A 86 0.40 10.53 5.88
C TYR A 86 1.53 11.21 5.10
N TYR A 87 2.34 10.45 4.38
CA TYR A 87 3.44 11.01 3.60
C TYR A 87 2.98 11.90 2.44
N LEU A 88 1.91 11.51 1.74
CA LEU A 88 1.35 12.30 0.65
C LEU A 88 0.73 13.59 1.18
N TYR A 89 0.00 13.55 2.30
CA TYR A 89 -0.55 14.73 2.94
C TYR A 89 0.52 15.75 3.30
N GLU A 90 1.57 15.31 4.00
CA GLU A 90 2.68 16.18 4.38
C GLU A 90 3.46 16.70 3.16
N SER A 91 3.63 15.88 2.13
CA SER A 91 4.25 16.28 0.88
C SER A 91 3.45 17.40 0.19
N LEU A 92 2.13 17.23 0.05
CA LEU A 92 1.25 18.24 -0.56
C LEU A 92 1.24 19.54 0.25
N SER A 93 1.18 19.45 1.58
CA SER A 93 1.26 20.59 2.48
C SER A 93 2.62 21.35 2.37
N CYS A 94 3.70 20.61 2.16
CA CYS A 94 5.02 21.21 1.91
C CYS A 94 5.09 21.92 0.55
N ILE A 95 4.43 21.39 -0.49
CA ILE A 95 4.34 22.04 -1.81
C ILE A 95 3.62 23.38 -1.69
N GLU A 96 2.49 23.41 -0.98
CA GLU A 96 1.73 24.65 -0.75
C GLU A 96 2.53 25.76 -0.07
N ARG A 97 3.49 25.37 0.80
CA ARG A 97 4.39 26.27 1.50
C ARG A 97 5.69 26.57 0.73
N GLY A 98 5.80 26.18 -0.52
CA GLY A 98 7.00 26.37 -1.35
C GLY A 98 8.21 25.50 -0.96
N LYS A 99 8.04 24.53 -0.04
CA LYS A 99 9.11 23.64 0.45
C LYS A 99 9.33 22.42 -0.47
N VAL A 100 9.63 22.68 -1.73
CA VAL A 100 9.64 21.65 -2.81
C VAL A 100 10.61 20.51 -2.50
N THR A 101 11.80 20.76 -2.00
CA THR A 101 12.79 19.71 -1.67
C THR A 101 12.28 18.76 -0.60
N VAL A 102 11.64 19.32 0.45
CA VAL A 102 11.06 18.51 1.53
C VAL A 102 9.88 17.69 1.00
N ALA A 103 9.01 18.30 0.20
CA ALA A 103 7.89 17.63 -0.43
C ALA A 103 8.34 16.43 -1.27
N TYR A 104 9.38 16.61 -2.10
CA TYR A 104 9.95 15.54 -2.91
C TYR A 104 10.50 14.39 -2.05
N THR A 105 11.19 14.72 -0.97
CA THR A 105 11.73 13.71 -0.04
C THR A 105 10.61 12.89 0.60
N LEU A 106 9.54 13.55 1.03
CA LEU A 106 8.37 12.89 1.62
C LEU A 106 7.61 12.03 0.61
N ALA A 107 7.43 12.51 -0.62
CA ALA A 107 6.74 11.77 -1.68
C ALA A 107 7.50 10.51 -2.13
N ARG A 108 8.82 10.47 -1.91
CA ARG A 108 9.66 9.35 -2.32
C ARG A 108 9.23 8.04 -1.68
N LYS A 109 8.97 8.03 -0.37
CA LYS A 109 8.62 6.80 0.36
C LYS A 109 7.35 6.16 -0.19
N PRO A 110 6.19 6.85 -0.27
CA PRO A 110 4.98 6.24 -0.82
C PRO A 110 5.11 5.80 -2.29
N LEU A 111 5.82 6.57 -3.12
CA LEU A 111 5.94 6.30 -4.55
C LEU A 111 7.03 5.27 -4.92
N GLN A 112 7.92 4.94 -4.02
CA GLN A 112 8.97 3.96 -4.26
C GLN A 112 8.83 2.73 -3.37
N ASP A 113 8.83 2.92 -2.05
CA ASP A 113 8.92 1.80 -1.13
C ASP A 113 7.53 1.19 -0.88
N ASN A 114 6.54 2.01 -0.54
CA ASN A 114 5.19 1.51 -0.29
C ASN A 114 4.55 0.93 -1.57
N LEU A 115 4.76 1.59 -2.71
CA LEU A 115 4.27 1.09 -4.01
C LEU A 115 4.91 -0.26 -4.37
N TYR A 116 6.20 -0.46 -4.07
CA TYR A 116 6.87 -1.73 -4.29
C TYR A 116 6.20 -2.86 -3.49
N TYR A 117 5.96 -2.66 -2.20
CA TYR A 117 5.31 -3.67 -1.36
C TYR A 117 3.87 -3.94 -1.79
N LEU A 118 3.11 -2.92 -2.22
CA LEU A 118 1.78 -3.11 -2.78
C LEU A 118 1.81 -3.96 -4.05
N CYS A 119 2.79 -3.73 -4.92
CA CYS A 119 2.96 -4.53 -6.12
C CYS A 119 3.36 -5.97 -5.78
N TRP A 120 4.24 -6.18 -4.80
CA TRP A 120 4.61 -7.53 -4.35
C TRP A 120 3.42 -8.27 -3.75
N LEU A 121 2.66 -7.61 -2.89
CA LEU A 121 1.43 -8.17 -2.32
C LEU A 121 0.41 -8.57 -3.39
N LEU A 122 0.24 -7.75 -4.43
CA LEU A 122 -0.67 -8.04 -5.54
C LEU A 122 -0.12 -9.13 -6.50
N ASP A 123 1.18 -9.21 -6.66
CA ASP A 123 1.82 -10.22 -7.52
C ASP A 123 1.80 -11.60 -6.87
N ASN A 124 2.33 -11.71 -5.65
CA ASN A 124 2.42 -12.96 -4.91
C ASN A 124 2.35 -12.75 -3.39
N PRO A 125 1.14 -12.75 -2.80
CA PRO A 125 0.96 -12.53 -1.37
C PRO A 125 1.60 -13.63 -0.50
N ILE A 126 1.65 -14.87 -0.98
CA ILE A 126 2.26 -15.99 -0.25
C ILE A 126 3.78 -15.79 -0.14
N ASP A 127 4.44 -15.44 -1.24
CA ASP A 127 5.89 -15.18 -1.24
C ASP A 127 6.25 -14.00 -0.30
N LEU A 128 5.45 -12.92 -0.32
CA LEU A 128 5.61 -11.82 0.62
C LEU A 128 5.49 -12.31 2.07
N TYR A 129 4.46 -13.09 2.38
CA TYR A 129 4.24 -13.63 3.72
C TYR A 129 5.38 -14.53 4.17
N GLU A 130 5.86 -15.45 3.32
CA GLU A 130 6.99 -16.33 3.62
C GLU A 130 8.28 -15.54 3.89
N ASN A 131 8.53 -14.49 3.11
CA ASN A 131 9.68 -13.62 3.35
C ASN A 131 9.55 -12.91 4.70
N MET A 132 8.38 -12.36 5.04
CA MET A 132 8.14 -11.70 6.33
C MET A 132 8.24 -12.66 7.52
N LYS A 133 7.85 -13.94 7.33
CA LYS A 133 7.90 -14.97 8.36
C LYS A 133 9.32 -15.48 8.61
N ASN A 134 10.11 -15.67 7.55
CA ASN A 134 11.36 -16.43 7.60
C ASN A 134 12.61 -15.56 7.55
N LYS A 135 12.50 -14.29 7.18
CA LYS A 135 13.64 -13.38 7.03
C LYS A 135 13.56 -12.19 7.97
N SER A 136 14.69 -11.60 8.28
CA SER A 136 14.72 -10.33 8.99
C SER A 136 14.24 -9.19 8.10
N PRO A 137 13.67 -8.09 8.66
CA PRO A 137 13.24 -6.93 7.88
C PRO A 137 14.31 -6.37 6.95
N ASP A 138 15.59 -6.42 7.35
CA ASP A 138 16.71 -5.92 6.55
C ASP A 138 16.93 -6.74 5.27
N GLU A 139 16.54 -8.02 5.24
CA GLU A 139 16.76 -8.90 4.09
C GLU A 139 15.69 -8.74 2.99
N TYR A 140 14.50 -8.26 3.35
CA TYR A 140 13.43 -7.94 2.39
C TYR A 140 13.16 -6.45 2.27
N ASP A 141 14.06 -5.61 2.77
CA ASP A 141 14.00 -4.16 2.57
C ASP A 141 14.10 -3.82 1.08
N VAL A 142 13.29 -2.85 0.66
CA VAL A 142 13.23 -2.41 -0.74
C VAL A 142 14.58 -1.98 -1.29
N SER A 143 15.47 -1.45 -0.44
CA SER A 143 16.81 -1.02 -0.84
C SER A 143 17.69 -2.20 -1.26
N VAL A 144 17.52 -3.35 -0.62
CA VAL A 144 18.24 -4.60 -0.94
C VAL A 144 17.65 -5.23 -2.20
N LEU A 145 16.33 -5.34 -2.27
CA LEU A 145 15.62 -6.00 -3.37
C LEU A 145 15.71 -5.21 -4.70
N LYS A 146 15.84 -3.88 -4.65
CA LYS A 146 16.10 -3.05 -5.83
C LYS A 146 17.42 -3.34 -6.53
N GLY A 147 18.34 -4.08 -5.89
CA GLY A 147 19.55 -4.60 -6.55
C GLY A 147 19.23 -5.56 -7.70
N GLU A 148 18.09 -6.26 -7.66
CA GLU A 148 17.63 -7.21 -8.67
C GLU A 148 16.68 -6.54 -9.67
N LYS A 149 17.17 -5.57 -10.43
CA LYS A 149 16.37 -4.72 -11.32
C LYS A 149 15.47 -5.48 -12.30
N GLU A 150 15.93 -6.61 -12.84
CA GLU A 150 15.14 -7.40 -13.79
C GLU A 150 13.98 -8.14 -13.11
N SER A 151 14.18 -8.67 -11.91
CA SER A 151 13.13 -9.31 -11.11
C SER A 151 12.03 -8.30 -10.74
N VAL A 152 12.43 -7.12 -10.28
CA VAL A 152 11.50 -6.03 -9.93
C VAL A 152 10.70 -5.57 -11.15
N LYS A 153 11.35 -5.41 -12.29
CA LYS A 153 10.67 -5.02 -13.55
C LYS A 153 9.65 -6.07 -13.97
N ALA A 154 10.02 -7.35 -13.94
CA ALA A 154 9.12 -8.44 -14.27
C ALA A 154 7.90 -8.49 -13.33
N MET A 155 8.08 -8.24 -12.03
CA MET A 155 6.98 -8.10 -11.07
C MET A 155 6.01 -6.98 -11.46
N TYR A 156 6.51 -5.78 -11.77
CA TYR A 156 5.67 -4.67 -12.21
C TYR A 156 4.89 -4.98 -13.49
N GLU A 157 5.53 -5.63 -14.47
CA GLU A 157 4.87 -6.05 -15.72
C GLU A 157 3.72 -7.03 -15.45
N ARG A 158 3.90 -8.01 -14.54
CA ARG A 158 2.84 -8.94 -14.13
C ARG A 158 1.69 -8.21 -13.43
N VAL A 159 2.01 -7.29 -12.52
CA VAL A 159 0.99 -6.48 -11.80
C VAL A 159 0.18 -5.63 -12.77
N ILE A 160 0.84 -4.92 -13.71
CA ILE A 160 0.16 -4.12 -14.73
C ILE A 160 -0.77 -5.00 -15.58
N LYS A 161 -0.30 -6.19 -15.95
CA LYS A 161 -1.13 -7.15 -16.68
C LYS A 161 -2.37 -7.57 -15.87
N LYS A 162 -2.20 -7.94 -14.58
CA LYS A 162 -3.32 -8.29 -13.68
C LYS A 162 -4.35 -7.16 -13.57
N ILE A 163 -3.90 -5.91 -13.42
CA ILE A 163 -4.78 -4.74 -13.34
C ILE A 163 -5.56 -4.55 -14.64
N ASN A 164 -4.90 -4.67 -15.78
CA ASN A 164 -5.55 -4.52 -17.08
C ASN A 164 -6.56 -5.64 -17.38
N GLU A 165 -6.31 -6.85 -16.90
CA GLU A 165 -7.20 -8.02 -17.06
C GLU A 165 -8.39 -7.99 -16.11
N SER A 166 -8.27 -7.35 -14.94
CA SER A 166 -9.34 -7.24 -13.93
C SER A 166 -10.52 -6.38 -14.37
N LYS A 167 -10.39 -5.62 -15.48
CA LYS A 167 -11.43 -4.73 -16.02
C LYS A 167 -12.11 -3.84 -14.96
N LEU A 168 -11.32 -3.37 -13.99
CA LEU A 168 -11.75 -2.34 -13.07
C LEU A 168 -11.88 -0.99 -13.77
#